data_c106c0d092d50b45f84db944f52ced83
#
_entry.id   c106c0d092d50b45f84db944f52ced83
#
_cell.length_a   1.000
_cell.length_b   1.000
_cell.length_c   1.000
_cell.angle_alpha   90.00
_cell.angle_beta   90.00
_cell.angle_gamma   90.00
#
_symmetry.space_group_name_H-M   'P 1'
#
loop_
_entity.id
_entity.type
_entity.pdbx_description
1 polymer ?
#
loop_
_entity_poly.entity_id
_entity_poly.type
_entity_poly.pdbx_seq_one_letter_code
_entity_poly.pdbx_strand_id
1 'polypeptide(L)'
;MSTAKKPAAKKAPAKKPALKPAPTYKRLKGQRVFITGAGSGIGRATALRFAAEGALLALADLRGAKETAAEIKKAGGNATAYDLDVTKAVDVEKVVNKAAKALGGLDIVCNIAGIGHFANSHEETPEWFDRIVSVNLNGTFYVTRYALPHLLDTYAKTGRDGVIVNTASTSGLMGAPWSAAYCASKGGVVNLTRALAYEYRGKGVRVNAIAPGGTNTNIVNSFMSLPTDADYKLMGKIMTPMDQAEPDEMANLFAFIASNEGRYMTGSIVVIDGGITC
;
A
#
# COMPACT_ATOMS: atom_id res chain seq x y z
N MET A 1 2.26 -1.17 58.97
CA MET A 1 1.67 -2.12 58.02
C MET A 1 0.91 -1.30 56.93
N SER A 2 1.54 -1.12 55.78
CA SER A 2 0.96 -0.34 54.70
C SER A 2 0.27 -1.33 53.73
N THR A 3 -1.04 -1.24 53.62
CA THR A 3 -1.84 -2.05 52.69
C THR A 3 -1.80 -1.42 51.31
N ALA A 4 -0.95 -1.97 50.44
CA ALA A 4 -0.94 -1.59 49.02
C ALA A 4 -2.27 -2.01 48.35
N LYS A 5 -3.07 -1.03 47.89
CA LYS A 5 -4.26 -1.28 47.10
C LYS A 5 -3.88 -1.88 45.74
N LYS A 6 -4.41 -3.09 45.44
CA LYS A 6 -4.35 -3.69 44.11
C LYS A 6 -4.92 -2.71 43.06
N PRO A 7 -4.23 -2.49 41.92
CA PRO A 7 -4.80 -1.67 40.83
C PRO A 7 -6.05 -2.35 40.25
N ALA A 8 -7.09 -1.55 40.04
CA ALA A 8 -8.35 -2.01 39.45
C ALA A 8 -8.09 -2.53 38.03
N ALA A 9 -8.65 -3.70 37.72
CA ALA A 9 -8.60 -4.29 36.40
C ALA A 9 -9.22 -3.32 35.36
N LYS A 10 -8.44 -2.91 34.36
CA LYS A 10 -8.96 -2.12 33.24
C LYS A 10 -10.03 -2.96 32.52
N LYS A 11 -11.24 -2.43 32.40
CA LYS A 11 -12.30 -3.02 31.57
C LYS A 11 -11.78 -3.21 30.15
N ALA A 12 -11.98 -4.41 29.58
CA ALA A 12 -11.69 -4.66 28.19
C ALA A 12 -12.42 -3.62 27.31
N PRO A 13 -11.77 -3.09 26.27
CA PRO A 13 -12.39 -2.11 25.37
C PRO A 13 -13.67 -2.73 24.75
N ALA A 14 -14.72 -1.92 24.65
CA ALA A 14 -15.95 -2.33 24.00
C ALA A 14 -15.66 -2.72 22.55
N LYS A 15 -16.21 -3.86 22.07
CA LYS A 15 -16.11 -4.24 20.66
C LYS A 15 -16.59 -3.08 19.78
N LYS A 16 -15.74 -2.65 18.85
CA LYS A 16 -16.13 -1.67 17.83
C LYS A 16 -17.40 -2.14 17.13
N PRO A 17 -18.35 -1.24 16.84
CA PRO A 17 -19.42 -1.55 15.91
C PRO A 17 -18.79 -1.89 14.55
N ALA A 18 -19.29 -2.95 13.90
CA ALA A 18 -18.85 -3.31 12.56
C ALA A 18 -18.95 -2.08 11.64
N LEU A 19 -17.86 -1.77 10.94
CA LEU A 19 -17.83 -0.70 9.95
C LEU A 19 -18.97 -0.94 8.96
N LYS A 20 -19.86 0.04 8.82
CA LYS A 20 -20.85 -0.01 7.74
C LYS A 20 -20.09 -0.01 6.41
N PRO A 21 -20.46 -0.90 5.45
CA PRO A 21 -19.82 -0.88 4.15
C PRO A 21 -19.93 0.54 3.57
N ALA A 22 -18.80 1.08 3.12
CA ALA A 22 -18.78 2.39 2.51
C ALA A 22 -19.69 2.40 1.27
N PRO A 23 -20.40 3.52 0.99
CA PRO A 23 -21.26 3.62 -0.18
C PRO A 23 -20.50 3.21 -1.44
N THR A 24 -21.13 2.42 -2.31
CA THR A 24 -20.52 1.99 -3.58
C THR A 24 -20.65 3.11 -4.59
N TYR A 25 -19.61 3.88 -4.78
CA TYR A 25 -19.51 4.86 -5.84
C TYR A 25 -19.00 4.17 -7.12
N LYS A 26 -19.31 4.69 -8.31
CA LYS A 26 -18.77 4.21 -9.58
C LYS A 26 -17.65 5.12 -10.10
N ARG A 27 -16.79 5.62 -9.17
CA ARG A 27 -15.71 6.59 -9.45
C ARG A 27 -14.67 6.07 -10.43
N LEU A 28 -14.47 4.75 -10.46
CA LEU A 28 -13.45 4.08 -11.25
C LEU A 28 -14.03 3.30 -12.43
N LYS A 29 -15.29 3.59 -12.83
CA LYS A 29 -15.95 2.87 -13.92
C LYS A 29 -15.11 2.89 -15.21
N GLY A 30 -14.74 1.69 -15.69
CA GLY A 30 -13.96 1.50 -16.90
C GLY A 30 -12.48 1.88 -16.79
N GLN A 31 -11.99 2.29 -15.61
CA GLN A 31 -10.56 2.54 -15.37
C GLN A 31 -9.78 1.24 -15.38
N ARG A 32 -8.63 1.21 -16.06
CA ARG A 32 -7.72 0.07 -16.21
C ARG A 32 -6.63 0.17 -15.18
N VAL A 33 -6.62 -0.75 -14.25
CA VAL A 33 -5.81 -0.64 -13.03
C VAL A 33 -4.85 -1.81 -12.90
N PHE A 34 -3.60 -1.52 -12.57
CA PHE A 34 -2.60 -2.50 -12.16
C PHE A 34 -2.31 -2.36 -10.66
N ILE A 35 -2.43 -3.47 -9.91
CA ILE A 35 -2.24 -3.47 -8.44
C ILE A 35 -1.20 -4.54 -8.08
N THR A 36 -0.13 -4.17 -7.37
CA THR A 36 0.80 -5.12 -6.75
C THR A 36 0.43 -5.40 -5.30
N GLY A 37 0.84 -6.55 -4.76
CA GLY A 37 0.44 -6.95 -3.42
C GLY A 37 -1.05 -7.30 -3.31
N ALA A 38 -1.69 -7.64 -4.43
CA ALA A 38 -3.13 -7.80 -4.54
C ALA A 38 -3.69 -9.08 -3.91
N GLY A 39 -2.84 -9.97 -3.40
CA GLY A 39 -3.24 -11.26 -2.84
C GLY A 39 -3.72 -11.19 -1.39
N SER A 40 -3.37 -10.16 -0.64
CA SER A 40 -3.72 -10.06 0.78
C SER A 40 -3.80 -8.61 1.28
N GLY A 41 -4.24 -8.41 2.52
CA GLY A 41 -4.18 -7.15 3.25
C GLY A 41 -4.73 -5.95 2.47
N ILE A 42 -3.99 -4.84 2.47
CA ILE A 42 -4.38 -3.58 1.82
C ILE A 42 -4.57 -3.78 0.31
N GLY A 43 -3.69 -4.55 -0.35
CA GLY A 43 -3.78 -4.75 -1.80
C GLY A 43 -5.03 -5.51 -2.21
N ARG A 44 -5.39 -6.58 -1.49
CA ARG A 44 -6.64 -7.31 -1.71
C ARG A 44 -7.87 -6.41 -1.45
N ALA A 45 -7.89 -5.69 -0.33
CA ALA A 45 -8.99 -4.77 -0.01
C ALA A 45 -9.13 -3.67 -1.08
N THR A 46 -8.01 -3.11 -1.55
CA THR A 46 -7.99 -2.13 -2.65
C THR A 46 -8.55 -2.73 -3.95
N ALA A 47 -8.17 -3.96 -4.29
CA ALA A 47 -8.67 -4.64 -5.48
C ALA A 47 -10.19 -4.85 -5.42
N LEU A 48 -10.71 -5.33 -4.28
CA LEU A 48 -12.15 -5.51 -4.06
C LEU A 48 -12.91 -4.19 -4.15
N ARG A 49 -12.38 -3.15 -3.50
CA ARG A 49 -12.96 -1.80 -3.53
C ARG A 49 -13.01 -1.24 -4.95
N PHE A 50 -11.91 -1.32 -5.69
CA PHE A 50 -11.83 -0.81 -7.06
C PHE A 50 -12.75 -1.57 -8.02
N ALA A 51 -12.87 -2.90 -7.85
CA ALA A 51 -13.83 -3.71 -8.59
C ALA A 51 -15.27 -3.27 -8.34
N ALA A 52 -15.63 -3.04 -7.07
CA ALA A 52 -16.95 -2.54 -6.67
C ALA A 52 -17.25 -1.16 -7.27
N GLU A 53 -16.22 -0.33 -7.51
CA GLU A 53 -16.34 0.96 -8.17
C GLU A 53 -16.27 0.90 -9.71
N GLY A 54 -16.17 -0.30 -10.28
CA GLY A 54 -16.30 -0.57 -11.71
C GLY A 54 -14.99 -0.56 -12.49
N ALA A 55 -13.84 -0.68 -11.85
CA ALA A 55 -12.54 -0.78 -12.50
C ALA A 55 -12.32 -2.14 -13.19
N LEU A 56 -11.45 -2.15 -14.19
CA LEU A 56 -10.90 -3.33 -14.87
C LEU A 56 -9.51 -3.61 -14.28
N LEU A 57 -9.31 -4.79 -13.69
CA LEU A 57 -8.18 -5.02 -12.80
C LEU A 57 -7.17 -6.04 -13.34
N ALA A 58 -5.90 -5.68 -13.29
CA ALA A 58 -4.76 -6.56 -13.36
C ALA A 58 -4.12 -6.66 -11.96
N LEU A 59 -4.21 -7.84 -11.34
CA LEU A 59 -3.80 -8.10 -9.96
C LEU A 59 -2.51 -8.88 -9.95
N ALA A 60 -1.44 -8.33 -9.40
CA ALA A 60 -0.13 -8.95 -9.36
C ALA A 60 0.30 -9.22 -7.92
N ASP A 61 0.75 -10.44 -7.66
CA ASP A 61 1.30 -10.88 -6.37
C ASP A 61 2.12 -12.16 -6.55
N LEU A 62 2.97 -12.49 -5.57
CA LEU A 62 3.59 -13.80 -5.46
C LEU A 62 2.57 -14.90 -5.11
N ARG A 63 1.52 -14.54 -4.35
CA ARG A 63 0.51 -15.47 -3.82
C ARG A 63 -0.83 -14.75 -3.65
N GLY A 64 -1.96 -15.47 -3.77
CA GLY A 64 -3.29 -14.98 -3.41
C GLY A 64 -3.97 -14.09 -4.45
N ALA A 65 -3.29 -13.61 -5.50
CA ALA A 65 -3.92 -12.79 -6.53
C ALA A 65 -5.01 -13.54 -7.32
N LYS A 66 -4.86 -14.85 -7.49
CA LYS A 66 -5.84 -15.71 -8.19
C LYS A 66 -7.13 -15.81 -7.41
N GLU A 67 -7.03 -16.00 -6.09
CA GLU A 67 -8.15 -16.06 -5.16
C GLU A 67 -8.90 -14.73 -5.13
N THR A 68 -8.17 -13.61 -5.04
CA THR A 68 -8.76 -12.26 -5.10
C THR A 68 -9.47 -12.02 -6.43
N ALA A 69 -8.87 -12.41 -7.56
CA ALA A 69 -9.50 -12.27 -8.86
C ALA A 69 -10.75 -13.14 -9.01
N ALA A 70 -10.75 -14.36 -8.46
CA ALA A 70 -11.91 -15.25 -8.46
C ALA A 70 -13.07 -14.67 -7.64
N GLU A 71 -12.77 -14.10 -6.46
CA GLU A 71 -13.77 -13.42 -5.62
C GLU A 71 -14.40 -12.21 -6.35
N ILE A 72 -13.58 -11.38 -6.99
CA ILE A 72 -14.05 -10.25 -7.79
C ILE A 72 -14.96 -10.70 -8.94
N LYS A 73 -14.57 -11.75 -9.67
CA LYS A 73 -15.39 -12.32 -10.76
C LYS A 73 -16.71 -12.88 -10.25
N LYS A 74 -16.70 -13.56 -9.10
CA LYS A 74 -17.93 -14.06 -8.46
C LYS A 74 -18.88 -12.93 -8.09
N ALA A 75 -18.34 -11.75 -7.73
CA ALA A 75 -19.12 -10.54 -7.46
C ALA A 75 -19.52 -9.75 -8.73
N GLY A 76 -19.24 -10.28 -9.94
CA GLY A 76 -19.59 -9.64 -11.23
C GLY A 76 -18.57 -8.59 -11.69
N GLY A 77 -17.42 -8.47 -11.04
CA GLY A 77 -16.33 -7.58 -11.46
C GLY A 77 -15.40 -8.21 -12.49
N ASN A 78 -14.46 -7.42 -13.00
CA ASN A 78 -13.46 -7.85 -13.99
C ASN A 78 -12.05 -7.77 -13.41
N ALA A 79 -11.40 -8.92 -13.25
CA ALA A 79 -10.05 -9.02 -12.72
C ALA A 79 -9.26 -10.17 -13.37
N THR A 80 -7.99 -9.93 -13.68
CA THR A 80 -7.03 -10.94 -14.15
C THR A 80 -5.84 -10.97 -13.20
N ALA A 81 -5.45 -12.16 -12.74
CA ALA A 81 -4.32 -12.35 -11.85
C ALA A 81 -3.03 -12.66 -12.63
N TYR A 82 -1.92 -12.17 -12.08
CA TYR A 82 -0.55 -12.39 -12.57
C TYR A 82 0.33 -12.79 -11.40
N ASP A 83 1.10 -13.87 -11.56
CA ASP A 83 2.15 -14.23 -10.61
C ASP A 83 3.35 -13.30 -10.88
N LEU A 84 3.81 -12.56 -9.85
CA LEU A 84 4.87 -11.55 -10.00
C LEU A 84 5.71 -11.40 -8.74
N ASP A 85 7.03 -11.57 -8.90
CA ASP A 85 8.03 -11.08 -7.96
C ASP A 85 8.47 -9.66 -8.40
N VAL A 86 8.08 -8.66 -7.62
CA VAL A 86 8.41 -7.25 -7.94
C VAL A 86 9.90 -6.94 -7.86
N THR A 87 10.73 -7.82 -7.28
CA THR A 87 12.19 -7.66 -7.23
C THR A 87 12.88 -7.99 -8.55
N LYS A 88 12.18 -8.64 -9.48
CA LYS A 88 12.71 -9.10 -10.77
C LYS A 88 12.29 -8.14 -11.89
N ALA A 89 13.12 -7.13 -12.16
CA ALA A 89 12.82 -6.06 -13.12
C ALA A 89 12.33 -6.58 -14.48
N VAL A 90 12.96 -7.65 -15.01
CA VAL A 90 12.58 -8.26 -16.30
C VAL A 90 11.18 -8.88 -16.24
N ASP A 91 10.81 -9.51 -15.12
CA ASP A 91 9.49 -10.11 -14.96
C ASP A 91 8.44 -9.02 -14.75
N VAL A 92 8.78 -7.94 -14.03
CA VAL A 92 7.92 -6.75 -13.90
C VAL A 92 7.60 -6.17 -15.26
N GLU A 93 8.61 -5.97 -16.12
CA GLU A 93 8.42 -5.47 -17.50
C GLU A 93 7.44 -6.34 -18.28
N LYS A 94 7.70 -7.65 -18.31
CA LYS A 94 6.84 -8.62 -19.03
C LYS A 94 5.39 -8.59 -18.53
N VAL A 95 5.21 -8.58 -17.21
CA VAL A 95 3.87 -8.66 -16.60
C VAL A 95 3.11 -7.34 -16.76
N VAL A 96 3.75 -6.19 -16.57
CA VAL A 96 3.12 -4.87 -16.77
C VAL A 96 2.70 -4.70 -18.23
N ASN A 97 3.58 -5.01 -19.19
CA ASN A 97 3.25 -4.93 -20.62
C ASN A 97 2.12 -5.90 -21.02
N LYS A 98 2.13 -7.13 -20.49
CA LYS A 98 1.06 -8.11 -20.72
C LYS A 98 -0.29 -7.63 -20.16
N ALA A 99 -0.29 -7.07 -18.96
CA ALA A 99 -1.47 -6.53 -18.31
C ALA A 99 -2.01 -5.31 -19.07
N ALA A 100 -1.15 -4.37 -19.45
CA ALA A 100 -1.52 -3.20 -20.25
C ALA A 100 -2.14 -3.60 -21.60
N LYS A 101 -1.54 -4.58 -22.28
CA LYS A 101 -2.09 -5.11 -23.55
C LYS A 101 -3.47 -5.74 -23.33
N ALA A 102 -3.64 -6.57 -22.30
CA ALA A 102 -4.90 -7.25 -22.00
C ALA A 102 -6.03 -6.28 -21.62
N LEU A 103 -5.70 -5.18 -20.95
CA LEU A 103 -6.65 -4.12 -20.56
C LEU A 103 -6.88 -3.07 -21.65
N GLY A 104 -6.05 -3.04 -22.70
CA GLY A 104 -6.08 -1.99 -23.72
C GLY A 104 -5.46 -0.67 -23.28
N GLY A 105 -4.53 -0.70 -22.32
CA GLY A 105 -3.80 0.42 -21.73
C GLY A 105 -3.82 0.40 -20.19
N LEU A 106 -3.26 1.43 -19.55
CA LEU A 106 -3.32 1.63 -18.11
C LEU A 106 -3.77 3.05 -17.78
N ASP A 107 -4.61 3.20 -16.78
CA ASP A 107 -5.06 4.48 -16.23
C ASP A 107 -4.50 4.67 -14.79
N ILE A 108 -4.40 3.60 -14.01
CA ILE A 108 -4.03 3.66 -12.59
C ILE A 108 -3.05 2.54 -12.26
N VAL A 109 -2.05 2.85 -11.43
CA VAL A 109 -1.13 1.89 -10.82
C VAL A 109 -1.13 2.06 -9.31
N CYS A 110 -1.34 0.97 -8.57
CA CYS A 110 -1.23 0.95 -7.12
C CYS A 110 -0.06 0.04 -6.71
N ASN A 111 1.01 0.65 -6.20
CA ASN A 111 2.17 -0.06 -5.67
C ASN A 111 1.93 -0.37 -4.19
N ILE A 112 1.46 -1.59 -3.89
CA ILE A 112 1.09 -2.00 -2.52
C ILE A 112 1.96 -3.15 -2.00
N ALA A 113 2.62 -3.91 -2.86
CA ALA A 113 3.53 -4.97 -2.45
C ALA A 113 4.58 -4.44 -1.46
N GLY A 114 4.77 -5.17 -0.37
CA GLY A 114 5.74 -4.78 0.65
C GLY A 114 5.92 -5.86 1.71
N ILE A 115 7.09 -5.85 2.34
CA ILE A 115 7.47 -6.71 3.46
C ILE A 115 8.15 -5.85 4.54
N GLY A 116 8.24 -6.41 5.75
CA GLY A 116 8.99 -5.81 6.85
C GLY A 116 9.14 -6.78 8.00
N HIS A 117 10.10 -6.51 8.87
CA HIS A 117 10.26 -7.18 10.15
C HIS A 117 10.97 -6.28 11.17
N PHE A 118 11.06 -6.70 12.42
CA PHE A 118 11.86 -6.08 13.45
C PHE A 118 13.17 -6.86 13.67
N ALA A 119 14.28 -6.12 13.74
CA ALA A 119 15.59 -6.62 14.17
C ALA A 119 16.39 -5.50 14.83
N ASN A 120 17.26 -5.81 15.79
CA ASN A 120 18.28 -4.87 16.23
C ASN A 120 19.16 -4.50 15.04
N SER A 121 19.47 -3.21 14.85
CA SER A 121 20.20 -2.77 13.65
C SER A 121 21.60 -3.38 13.51
N HIS A 122 22.24 -3.77 14.63
CA HIS A 122 23.54 -4.44 14.61
C HIS A 122 23.47 -5.96 14.38
N GLU A 123 22.27 -6.54 14.43
CA GLU A 123 21.96 -7.96 14.14
C GLU A 123 21.24 -8.14 12.80
N GLU A 124 20.76 -7.03 12.18
CA GLU A 124 20.13 -7.06 10.88
C GLU A 124 21.13 -7.55 9.82
N THR A 125 20.81 -8.63 9.13
CA THR A 125 21.71 -9.13 8.09
C THR A 125 21.63 -8.28 6.81
N PRO A 126 22.75 -8.12 6.07
CA PRO A 126 22.72 -7.42 4.78
C PRO A 126 21.66 -7.99 3.82
N GLU A 127 21.43 -9.31 3.82
CA GLU A 127 20.48 -10.00 2.95
C GLU A 127 19.03 -9.59 3.26
N TRP A 128 18.70 -9.43 4.56
CA TRP A 128 17.38 -8.96 4.95
C TRP A 128 17.18 -7.49 4.63
N PHE A 129 18.20 -6.66 4.91
CA PHE A 129 18.17 -5.24 4.53
C PHE A 129 17.93 -5.09 3.02
N ASP A 130 18.75 -5.78 2.20
CA ASP A 130 18.65 -5.74 0.73
C ASP A 130 17.29 -6.27 0.25
N ARG A 131 16.78 -7.33 0.86
CA ARG A 131 15.47 -7.89 0.51
C ARG A 131 14.34 -6.90 0.76
N ILE A 132 14.32 -6.22 1.92
CA ILE A 132 13.30 -5.23 2.25
C ILE A 132 13.38 -4.05 1.27
N VAL A 133 14.57 -3.53 0.99
CA VAL A 133 14.77 -2.44 0.02
C VAL A 133 14.37 -2.89 -1.39
N SER A 134 14.75 -4.11 -1.79
CA SER A 134 14.42 -4.65 -3.12
C SER A 134 12.92 -4.79 -3.35
N VAL A 135 12.17 -5.28 -2.35
CA VAL A 135 10.71 -5.40 -2.48
C VAL A 135 10.04 -4.03 -2.42
N ASN A 136 10.30 -3.26 -1.34
CA ASN A 136 9.52 -2.09 -1.02
C ASN A 136 9.85 -0.87 -1.90
N LEU A 137 11.13 -0.67 -2.22
CA LEU A 137 11.59 0.50 -2.97
C LEU A 137 11.87 0.17 -4.43
N ASN A 138 12.76 -0.80 -4.70
CA ASN A 138 13.12 -1.13 -6.08
C ASN A 138 11.91 -1.69 -6.85
N GLY A 139 11.11 -2.56 -6.20
CA GLY A 139 9.87 -3.10 -6.78
C GLY A 139 8.86 -2.00 -7.14
N THR A 140 8.65 -1.03 -6.24
CA THR A 140 7.84 0.16 -6.51
C THR A 140 8.36 0.94 -7.70
N PHE A 141 9.67 1.15 -7.79
CA PHE A 141 10.30 1.84 -8.92
C PHE A 141 10.17 1.06 -10.23
N TYR A 142 10.43 -0.26 -10.22
CA TYR A 142 10.34 -1.07 -11.44
C TYR A 142 8.94 -1.08 -12.02
N VAL A 143 7.91 -1.31 -11.19
CA VAL A 143 6.52 -1.27 -11.64
C VAL A 143 6.18 0.11 -12.20
N THR A 144 6.55 1.17 -11.51
CA THR A 144 6.35 2.56 -11.96
C THR A 144 7.03 2.82 -13.29
N ARG A 145 8.32 2.45 -13.42
CA ARG A 145 9.10 2.64 -14.64
C ARG A 145 8.43 2.04 -15.88
N TYR A 146 7.98 0.77 -15.75
CA TYR A 146 7.39 0.07 -16.88
C TYR A 146 5.92 0.43 -17.13
N ALA A 147 5.22 0.95 -16.14
CA ALA A 147 3.85 1.43 -16.30
C ALA A 147 3.76 2.84 -16.89
N LEU A 148 4.72 3.72 -16.62
CA LEU A 148 4.73 5.11 -17.06
C LEU A 148 4.49 5.29 -18.57
N PRO A 149 5.14 4.54 -19.50
CA PRO A 149 4.85 4.67 -20.93
C PRO A 149 3.38 4.43 -21.27
N HIS A 150 2.73 3.47 -20.62
CA HIS A 150 1.32 3.16 -20.84
C HIS A 150 0.38 4.24 -20.27
N LEU A 151 0.72 4.84 -19.13
CA LEU A 151 -0.02 5.95 -18.54
C LEU A 151 0.07 7.20 -19.43
N LEU A 152 1.27 7.53 -19.92
CA LEU A 152 1.50 8.65 -20.83
C LEU A 152 0.78 8.46 -22.18
N ASP A 153 0.81 7.24 -22.75
CA ASP A 153 0.07 6.91 -23.97
C ASP A 153 -1.46 7.05 -23.76
N THR A 154 -1.95 6.64 -22.61
CA THR A 154 -3.37 6.83 -22.24
C THR A 154 -3.73 8.30 -22.18
N TYR A 155 -2.90 9.13 -21.53
CA TYR A 155 -3.10 10.58 -21.47
C TYR A 155 -3.11 11.19 -22.88
N ALA A 156 -2.12 10.85 -23.70
CA ALA A 156 -2.04 11.35 -25.08
C ALA A 156 -3.29 11.01 -25.92
N LYS A 157 -3.89 9.84 -25.70
CA LYS A 157 -5.08 9.38 -26.44
C LYS A 157 -6.41 9.91 -25.89
N THR A 158 -6.49 10.16 -24.60
CA THR A 158 -7.80 10.38 -23.93
C THR A 158 -7.90 11.71 -23.19
N GLY A 159 -6.78 12.41 -22.96
CA GLY A 159 -6.70 13.61 -22.10
C GLY A 159 -6.92 13.34 -20.61
N ARG A 160 -7.06 12.05 -20.20
CA ARG A 160 -7.21 11.69 -18.79
C ARG A 160 -5.86 11.44 -18.17
N ASP A 161 -5.63 12.04 -16.99
CA ASP A 161 -4.39 11.82 -16.25
C ASP A 161 -4.24 10.36 -15.83
N GLY A 162 -3.04 9.81 -16.06
CA GLY A 162 -2.59 8.60 -15.42
C GLY A 162 -2.36 8.82 -13.92
N VAL A 163 -2.59 7.81 -13.10
CA VAL A 163 -2.41 7.93 -11.65
C VAL A 163 -1.53 6.83 -11.10
N ILE A 164 -0.55 7.20 -10.29
CA ILE A 164 0.26 6.27 -9.48
C ILE A 164 -0.02 6.55 -8.00
N VAL A 165 -0.39 5.51 -7.25
CA VAL A 165 -0.55 5.58 -5.80
C VAL A 165 0.41 4.57 -5.16
N ASN A 166 1.40 5.07 -4.45
CA ASN A 166 2.40 4.27 -3.76
C ASN A 166 2.00 4.02 -2.30
N THR A 167 2.52 2.95 -1.72
CA THR A 167 2.36 2.65 -0.29
C THR A 167 3.65 2.98 0.45
N ALA A 168 3.68 4.15 1.09
CA ALA A 168 4.70 4.53 2.06
C ALA A 168 4.38 3.87 3.44
N SER A 169 4.66 4.55 4.52
CA SER A 169 4.33 4.19 5.91
C SER A 169 4.61 5.39 6.80
N THR A 170 4.03 5.45 7.99
CA THR A 170 4.51 6.35 9.06
C THR A 170 5.99 6.15 9.33
N SER A 171 6.50 4.90 9.25
CA SER A 171 7.92 4.59 9.35
C SER A 171 8.80 5.18 8.24
N GLY A 172 8.21 5.67 7.15
CA GLY A 172 8.92 6.44 6.12
C GLY A 172 8.94 7.95 6.39
N LEU A 173 8.19 8.42 7.38
CA LEU A 173 8.09 9.82 7.78
C LEU A 173 8.82 10.09 9.09
N MET A 174 8.89 9.09 9.96
CA MET A 174 9.57 9.13 11.24
C MET A 174 10.37 7.84 11.44
N GLY A 175 11.36 7.86 12.32
CA GLY A 175 12.08 6.64 12.71
C GLY A 175 11.21 5.73 13.56
N ALA A 176 11.32 4.43 13.32
CA ALA A 176 10.74 3.41 14.18
C ALA A 176 11.85 2.48 14.69
N PRO A 177 11.89 2.14 16.00
CA PRO A 177 12.92 1.28 16.54
C PRO A 177 12.86 -0.11 15.88
N TRP A 178 14.00 -0.78 15.81
CA TRP A 178 14.16 -2.15 15.26
C TRP A 178 13.71 -2.36 13.82
N SER A 179 13.55 -1.30 13.04
CA SER A 179 13.06 -1.40 11.65
C SER A 179 13.83 -0.50 10.68
N ALA A 180 15.16 -0.44 10.83
CA ALA A 180 16.01 0.45 10.02
C ALA A 180 15.83 0.23 8.50
N ALA A 181 15.87 -1.02 8.03
CA ALA A 181 15.68 -1.36 6.62
C ALA A 181 14.28 -0.94 6.11
N TYR A 182 13.24 -1.18 6.92
CA TYR A 182 11.87 -0.80 6.57
C TYR A 182 11.72 0.71 6.51
N CYS A 183 12.21 1.45 7.52
CA CYS A 183 12.22 2.91 7.54
C CYS A 183 12.96 3.48 6.32
N ALA A 184 14.14 2.97 6.00
CA ALA A 184 14.91 3.39 4.84
C ALA A 184 14.13 3.16 3.55
N SER A 185 13.54 1.97 3.37
CA SER A 185 12.77 1.64 2.17
C SER A 185 11.54 2.52 2.00
N LYS A 186 10.77 2.77 3.08
CA LYS A 186 9.55 3.57 3.05
C LYS A 186 9.84 5.08 2.97
N GLY A 187 10.95 5.56 3.55
CA GLY A 187 11.47 6.89 3.33
C GLY A 187 11.92 7.11 1.88
N GLY A 188 12.53 6.10 1.27
CA GLY A 188 12.83 6.06 -0.16
C GLY A 188 11.58 6.19 -1.03
N VAL A 189 10.48 5.46 -0.70
CA VAL A 189 9.20 5.57 -1.43
C VAL A 189 8.59 6.97 -1.29
N VAL A 190 8.69 7.62 -0.12
CA VAL A 190 8.24 9.00 0.08
C VAL A 190 8.92 9.94 -0.89
N ASN A 191 10.26 9.93 -0.96
CA ASN A 191 11.01 10.83 -1.84
C ASN A 191 10.90 10.42 -3.32
N LEU A 192 10.84 9.13 -3.63
CA LEU A 192 10.55 8.65 -5.00
C LEU A 192 9.20 9.20 -5.49
N THR A 193 8.17 9.17 -4.65
CA THR A 193 6.85 9.73 -4.98
C THR A 193 6.93 11.21 -5.33
N ARG A 194 7.64 12.01 -4.52
CA ARG A 194 7.81 13.45 -4.75
C ARG A 194 8.61 13.75 -6.02
N ALA A 195 9.69 13.02 -6.24
CA ALA A 195 10.53 13.18 -7.44
C ALA A 195 9.73 12.92 -8.71
N LEU A 196 9.02 11.78 -8.77
CA LEU A 196 8.19 11.42 -9.92
C LEU A 196 7.01 12.40 -10.12
N ALA A 197 6.37 12.82 -9.04
CA ALA A 197 5.29 13.81 -9.12
C ALA A 197 5.78 15.12 -9.71
N TYR A 198 6.97 15.58 -9.31
CA TYR A 198 7.59 16.79 -9.86
C TYR A 198 7.98 16.63 -11.34
N GLU A 199 8.57 15.49 -11.71
CA GLU A 199 9.00 15.18 -13.07
C GLU A 199 7.84 15.09 -14.06
N TYR A 200 6.71 14.49 -13.63
CA TYR A 200 5.56 14.20 -14.50
C TYR A 200 4.40 15.19 -14.34
N ARG A 201 4.51 16.21 -13.48
CA ARG A 201 3.52 17.29 -13.41
C ARG A 201 3.41 17.99 -14.77
N GLY A 202 2.19 18.19 -15.23
CA GLY A 202 1.94 18.77 -16.55
C GLY A 202 2.18 17.83 -17.74
N LYS A 203 2.60 16.57 -17.48
CA LYS A 203 2.75 15.53 -18.51
C LYS A 203 1.60 14.51 -18.48
N GLY A 204 0.57 14.76 -17.70
CA GLY A 204 -0.60 13.89 -17.61
C GLY A 204 -0.42 12.67 -16.70
N VAL A 205 0.48 12.73 -15.71
CA VAL A 205 0.58 11.70 -14.68
C VAL A 205 0.67 12.33 -13.30
N ARG A 206 -0.22 11.91 -12.40
CA ARG A 206 -0.22 12.26 -10.97
C ARG A 206 0.41 11.12 -10.17
N VAL A 207 1.28 11.46 -9.23
CA VAL A 207 1.95 10.48 -8.37
C VAL A 207 1.78 10.88 -6.91
N ASN A 208 1.14 10.04 -6.11
CA ASN A 208 0.92 10.26 -4.68
C ASN A 208 1.28 9.00 -3.89
N ALA A 209 1.37 9.13 -2.58
CA ALA A 209 1.48 7.98 -1.69
C ALA A 209 0.52 8.10 -0.51
N ILE A 210 0.10 6.96 0.01
CA ILE A 210 -0.47 6.88 1.35
C ILE A 210 0.62 6.45 2.33
N ALA A 211 0.54 6.94 3.57
CA ALA A 211 1.42 6.57 4.67
C ALA A 211 0.55 5.97 5.81
N PRO A 212 0.27 4.66 5.76
CA PRO A 212 -0.51 3.99 6.79
C PRO A 212 0.25 3.93 8.12
N GLY A 213 -0.50 4.00 9.23
CA GLY A 213 -0.10 3.50 10.52
C GLY A 213 -0.38 2.01 10.68
N GLY A 214 -0.63 1.57 11.92
CA GLY A 214 -0.99 0.18 12.22
C GLY A 214 -2.28 -0.23 11.50
N THR A 215 -2.15 -1.20 10.60
CA THR A 215 -3.27 -1.75 9.81
C THR A 215 -3.33 -3.26 9.99
N ASN A 216 -4.50 -3.81 10.27
CA ASN A 216 -4.73 -5.23 10.52
C ASN A 216 -4.50 -6.06 9.24
N THR A 217 -3.27 -6.48 9.01
CA THR A 217 -2.82 -7.21 7.82
C THR A 217 -1.80 -8.28 8.16
N ASN A 218 -1.53 -9.20 7.24
CA ASN A 218 -0.52 -10.23 7.44
C ASN A 218 0.91 -9.70 7.66
N ILE A 219 1.22 -8.48 7.22
CA ILE A 219 2.53 -7.86 7.46
C ILE A 219 2.75 -7.60 8.96
N VAL A 220 1.68 -7.37 9.73
CA VAL A 220 1.76 -7.22 11.20
C VAL A 220 2.33 -8.47 11.84
N ASN A 221 2.03 -9.66 11.31
CA ASN A 221 2.58 -10.91 11.82
C ASN A 221 4.11 -10.97 11.67
N SER A 222 4.67 -10.34 10.64
CA SER A 222 6.14 -10.24 10.45
C SER A 222 6.79 -9.29 11.47
N PHE A 223 6.01 -8.35 12.01
CA PHE A 223 6.42 -7.43 13.07
C PHE A 223 6.07 -7.93 14.50
N MET A 224 5.53 -9.14 14.65
CA MET A 224 5.21 -9.70 15.98
C MET A 224 6.45 -10.21 16.73
N SER A 225 7.57 -10.48 16.05
CA SER A 225 8.81 -10.93 16.65
C SER A 225 9.69 -9.72 16.95
N LEU A 226 9.55 -9.16 18.16
CA LEU A 226 10.46 -8.14 18.67
C LEU A 226 11.79 -8.77 19.08
N PRO A 227 12.92 -8.04 18.99
CA PRO A 227 14.15 -8.43 19.67
C PRO A 227 13.91 -8.74 21.15
N THR A 228 14.64 -9.72 21.69
CA THR A 228 14.44 -10.20 23.06
C THR A 228 14.75 -9.15 24.13
N ASP A 229 15.57 -8.16 23.79
CA ASP A 229 15.98 -7.02 24.60
C ASP A 229 15.19 -5.73 24.30
N ALA A 230 14.12 -5.83 23.53
CA ALA A 230 13.35 -4.67 23.11
C ALA A 230 12.74 -3.89 24.28
N ASP A 231 12.98 -2.58 24.34
CA ASP A 231 12.32 -1.69 25.30
C ASP A 231 10.88 -1.37 24.84
N TYR A 232 9.90 -1.98 25.48
CA TYR A 232 8.49 -1.77 25.19
C TYR A 232 8.01 -0.32 25.34
N LYS A 233 8.74 0.54 26.06
CA LYS A 233 8.42 1.98 26.12
C LYS A 233 8.65 2.67 24.79
N LEU A 234 9.61 2.21 23.99
CA LEU A 234 9.83 2.72 22.64
C LEU A 234 8.71 2.31 21.70
N MET A 235 8.16 1.09 21.85
CA MET A 235 6.99 0.65 21.09
C MET A 235 5.78 1.57 21.33
N GLY A 236 5.56 1.98 22.58
CA GLY A 236 4.44 2.87 22.91
C GLY A 236 4.46 4.21 22.16
N LYS A 237 5.64 4.65 21.67
CA LYS A 237 5.78 5.90 20.90
C LYS A 237 5.38 5.75 19.42
N ILE A 238 5.33 4.53 18.90
CA ILE A 238 4.98 4.24 17.50
C ILE A 238 3.63 3.51 17.36
N MET A 239 2.95 3.29 18.49
CA MET A 239 1.61 2.73 18.50
C MET A 239 0.55 3.84 18.54
N THR A 240 -0.48 3.70 17.73
CA THR A 240 -1.64 4.59 17.81
C THR A 240 -2.40 4.36 19.13
N PRO A 241 -2.95 5.42 19.75
CA PRO A 241 -3.90 5.27 20.86
C PRO A 241 -5.26 4.72 20.38
N MET A 242 -5.51 4.71 19.08
CA MET A 242 -6.68 4.10 18.45
C MET A 242 -6.43 2.61 18.22
N ASP A 243 -7.49 1.86 17.93
CA ASP A 243 -7.33 0.50 17.42
C ASP A 243 -6.65 0.51 16.04
N GLN A 244 -6.05 -0.61 15.64
CA GLN A 244 -5.52 -0.75 14.29
C GLN A 244 -6.62 -0.52 13.24
N ALA A 245 -6.26 0.14 12.15
CA ALA A 245 -7.17 0.31 11.04
C ALA A 245 -7.42 -1.01 10.30
N GLU A 246 -8.58 -1.15 9.69
CA GLU A 246 -8.86 -2.25 8.79
C GLU A 246 -8.34 -1.93 7.36
N PRO A 247 -7.96 -2.95 6.57
CA PRO A 247 -7.49 -2.77 5.19
C PRO A 247 -8.45 -1.97 4.29
N ASP A 248 -9.76 -2.08 4.56
CA ASP A 248 -10.81 -1.36 3.82
C ASP A 248 -10.71 0.16 4.01
N GLU A 249 -10.23 0.64 5.15
CA GLU A 249 -10.04 2.06 5.41
C GLU A 249 -8.92 2.61 4.50
N MET A 250 -7.84 1.83 4.32
CA MET A 250 -6.79 2.16 3.36
C MET A 250 -7.32 2.12 1.92
N ALA A 251 -8.09 1.10 1.56
CA ALA A 251 -8.66 0.94 0.23
C ALA A 251 -9.57 2.11 -0.17
N ASN A 252 -10.32 2.67 0.78
CA ASN A 252 -11.15 3.85 0.57
C ASN A 252 -10.31 5.07 0.16
N LEU A 253 -9.17 5.27 0.82
CA LEU A 253 -8.26 6.38 0.52
C LEU A 253 -7.56 6.16 -0.83
N PHE A 254 -7.14 4.92 -1.15
CA PHE A 254 -6.64 4.58 -2.49
C PHE A 254 -7.66 4.94 -3.56
N ALA A 255 -8.93 4.58 -3.39
CA ALA A 255 -10.00 4.87 -4.35
C ALA A 255 -10.23 6.37 -4.52
N PHE A 256 -10.17 7.17 -3.45
CA PHE A 256 -10.27 8.62 -3.50
C PHE A 256 -9.12 9.23 -4.31
N ILE A 257 -7.86 8.92 -3.95
CA ILE A 257 -6.67 9.49 -4.61
C ILE A 257 -6.61 9.07 -6.09
N ALA A 258 -6.98 7.81 -6.39
CA ALA A 258 -6.96 7.26 -7.74
C ALA A 258 -8.07 7.84 -8.64
N SER A 259 -9.17 8.31 -8.07
CA SER A 259 -10.31 8.84 -8.81
C SER A 259 -10.11 10.30 -9.24
N ASN A 260 -11.10 10.82 -9.98
CA ASN A 260 -11.15 12.24 -10.35
C ASN A 260 -11.37 13.18 -9.16
N GLU A 261 -11.85 12.66 -8.01
CA GLU A 261 -11.95 13.46 -6.78
C GLU A 261 -10.56 13.90 -6.27
N GLY A 262 -9.52 13.07 -6.49
CA GLY A 262 -8.13 13.38 -6.19
C GLY A 262 -7.39 14.16 -7.28
N ARG A 263 -8.06 14.69 -8.31
CA ARG A 263 -7.42 15.29 -9.50
C ARG A 263 -6.41 16.39 -9.22
N TYR A 264 -6.56 17.11 -8.12
CA TYR A 264 -5.66 18.21 -7.74
C TYR A 264 -4.49 17.78 -6.85
N MET A 265 -4.36 16.46 -6.62
CA MET A 265 -3.29 15.90 -5.78
C MET A 265 -2.19 15.31 -6.64
N THR A 266 -0.96 15.80 -6.48
CA THR A 266 0.27 15.17 -6.95
C THR A 266 1.42 15.52 -6.00
N GLY A 267 2.32 14.58 -5.72
CA GLY A 267 3.40 14.71 -4.74
C GLY A 267 2.97 14.63 -3.28
N SER A 268 1.70 14.40 -3.02
CA SER A 268 1.16 14.30 -1.66
C SER A 268 1.50 12.95 -1.02
N ILE A 269 1.89 13.01 0.27
CA ILE A 269 2.02 11.85 1.14
C ILE A 269 0.88 11.95 2.15
N VAL A 270 -0.17 11.18 1.91
CA VAL A 270 -1.39 11.26 2.72
C VAL A 270 -1.28 10.30 3.91
N VAL A 271 -1.19 10.87 5.10
CA VAL A 271 -1.08 10.11 6.35
C VAL A 271 -2.46 9.60 6.78
N ILE A 272 -2.52 8.33 7.16
CA ILE A 272 -3.70 7.68 7.74
C ILE A 272 -3.23 6.70 8.83
N ASP A 273 -3.05 7.19 10.04
CA ASP A 273 -2.27 6.52 11.07
C ASP A 273 -2.88 6.56 12.49
N GLY A 274 -4.08 7.10 12.64
CA GLY A 274 -4.72 7.23 13.95
C GLY A 274 -3.95 8.13 14.93
N GLY A 275 -3.17 9.10 14.41
CA GLY A 275 -2.47 10.10 15.22
C GLY A 275 -1.08 9.69 15.70
N ILE A 276 -0.42 8.71 15.05
CA ILE A 276 0.95 8.31 15.42
C ILE A 276 1.96 9.44 15.14
N THR A 277 1.77 10.19 14.05
CA THR A 277 2.75 11.19 13.58
C THR A 277 2.41 12.64 13.93
N CYS A 278 1.37 12.89 14.72
CA CYS A 278 1.02 14.23 15.21
C CYS A 278 1.51 14.52 16.64
#